data_a030e7d7bad22e53174d7a064149a306
#
_entry.id   a030e7d7bad22e53174d7a064149a306
#
_cell.length_a   1.000
_cell.length_b   1.000
_cell.length_c   1.000
_cell.angle_alpha   90.00
_cell.angle_beta   90.00
_cell.angle_gamma   90.00
#
_symmetry.space_group_name_H-M   'P 1'
#
loop_
_entity.id
_entity.type
_entity.pdbx_description
1 polymer ?
#
loop_
_entity_poly.entity_id
_entity_poly.type
_entity_poly.pdbx_seq_one_letter_code
_entity_poly.pdbx_strand_id
1 'polypeptide(L)'
;ESKMNKGDSKIMKTVYTCFCTDVIHEGHLNIIEQAHKYGRVVVGALSDEALIRYNRFPTISFDERIRMYQELEGVDEVIVQDTIMYDDVIKKLKPDYVVHGDNWREGAESVIRENVLSLLSEYGGELIEVPYTYNEEVKKIDSTLKEKLAMPEYRRKRLKQLIKMCPVVKTIEAHSGLTGLIAEKTVVEENG
;
A
#
# COMPACT_ATOMS: atom_id res chain seq x y z
N GLU A 1 41.07 0.17 -37.90
CA GLU A 1 39.60 -0.06 -37.85
C GLU A 1 39.24 -0.52 -36.44
N SER A 2 38.81 0.42 -35.64
CA SER A 2 38.36 0.21 -34.26
C SER A 2 36.90 -0.24 -34.31
N LYS A 3 36.64 -1.52 -33.98
CA LYS A 3 35.30 -2.01 -33.76
C LYS A 3 34.77 -1.41 -32.47
N MET A 4 33.84 -0.45 -32.60
CA MET A 4 33.01 0.00 -31.50
C MET A 4 32.14 -1.18 -31.06
N ASN A 5 32.41 -1.70 -29.86
CA ASN A 5 31.52 -2.61 -29.17
C ASN A 5 30.20 -1.87 -28.92
N LYS A 6 29.12 -2.31 -29.57
CA LYS A 6 27.75 -1.97 -29.16
C LYS A 6 27.55 -2.60 -27.79
N GLY A 7 27.62 -1.78 -26.74
CA GLY A 7 27.25 -2.20 -25.41
C GLY A 7 25.77 -2.63 -25.42
N ASP A 8 25.54 -3.90 -25.07
CA ASP A 8 24.21 -4.37 -24.70
C ASP A 8 23.68 -3.45 -23.57
N SER A 9 22.74 -2.60 -23.90
CA SER A 9 21.97 -1.90 -22.90
C SER A 9 21.11 -2.97 -22.21
N LYS A 10 21.62 -3.51 -21.11
CA LYS A 10 20.86 -4.42 -20.25
C LYS A 10 19.61 -3.67 -19.83
N ILE A 11 18.46 -4.04 -20.41
CA ILE A 11 17.17 -3.48 -20.03
C ILE A 11 17.02 -3.71 -18.53
N MET A 12 17.04 -2.62 -17.77
CA MET A 12 16.94 -2.69 -16.31
C MET A 12 15.48 -3.11 -15.98
N LYS A 13 15.35 -4.21 -15.27
CA LYS A 13 14.05 -4.74 -14.86
C LYS A 13 13.36 -3.76 -13.90
N THR A 14 12.04 -3.68 -13.98
CA THR A 14 11.23 -2.81 -13.13
C THR A 14 10.65 -3.62 -11.97
N VAL A 15 10.84 -3.12 -10.77
CA VAL A 15 10.35 -3.70 -9.52
C VAL A 15 9.34 -2.76 -8.90
N TYR A 16 8.17 -3.27 -8.56
CA TYR A 16 7.12 -2.48 -7.95
C TYR A 16 6.85 -2.93 -6.51
N THR A 17 6.66 -1.97 -5.61
CA THR A 17 6.14 -2.18 -4.26
C THR A 17 5.16 -1.08 -3.89
N CYS A 18 4.20 -1.34 -3.01
CA CYS A 18 3.20 -0.36 -2.60
C CYS A 18 3.31 -0.06 -1.11
N PHE A 19 3.30 1.22 -0.75
CA PHE A 19 3.29 1.68 0.62
C PHE A 19 2.02 2.44 0.97
N CYS A 20 1.50 2.14 2.16
CA CYS A 20 0.28 2.75 2.70
C CYS A 20 0.52 3.41 4.07
N THR A 21 1.77 3.72 4.42
CA THR A 21 2.15 4.10 5.77
C THR A 21 2.57 5.57 5.87
N ASP A 22 2.33 6.14 7.03
CA ASP A 22 2.86 7.45 7.45
C ASP A 22 4.19 7.30 8.21
N VAL A 23 4.57 6.07 8.56
CA VAL A 23 5.77 5.78 9.36
C VAL A 23 6.59 4.73 8.64
N ILE A 24 7.77 5.13 8.19
CA ILE A 24 8.75 4.19 7.66
C ILE A 24 9.47 3.49 8.82
N HIS A 25 9.60 2.19 8.71
CA HIS A 25 10.30 1.36 9.68
C HIS A 25 11.16 0.33 8.95
N GLU A 26 11.97 -0.40 9.70
CA GLU A 26 12.91 -1.42 9.20
C GLU A 26 12.29 -2.39 8.17
N GLY A 27 11.03 -2.80 8.38
CA GLY A 27 10.32 -3.67 7.43
C GLY A 27 10.16 -3.06 6.04
N HIS A 28 9.88 -1.75 5.94
CA HIS A 28 9.80 -1.05 4.65
C HIS A 28 11.17 -0.92 4.01
N LEU A 29 12.20 -0.60 4.79
CA LEU A 29 13.58 -0.51 4.30
C LEU A 29 14.06 -1.86 3.78
N ASN A 30 13.75 -2.95 4.48
CA ASN A 30 14.06 -4.30 4.01
C ASN A 30 13.37 -4.64 2.69
N ILE A 31 12.10 -4.25 2.51
CA ILE A 31 11.39 -4.44 1.22
C ILE A 31 12.11 -3.69 0.10
N ILE A 32 12.51 -2.42 0.32
CA ILE A 32 13.26 -1.63 -0.67
C ILE A 32 14.61 -2.28 -0.99
N GLU A 33 15.36 -2.68 0.03
CA GLU A 33 16.65 -3.34 -0.13
C GLU A 33 16.54 -4.64 -0.94
N GLN A 34 15.52 -5.46 -0.66
CA GLN A 34 15.27 -6.66 -1.45
C GLN A 34 14.85 -6.32 -2.88
N ALA A 35 13.94 -5.35 -3.06
CA ALA A 35 13.50 -4.90 -4.38
C ALA A 35 14.66 -4.40 -5.24
N HIS A 36 15.57 -3.63 -4.65
CA HIS A 36 16.74 -3.07 -5.35
C HIS A 36 17.69 -4.15 -5.94
N LYS A 37 17.71 -5.36 -5.38
CA LYS A 37 18.49 -6.49 -5.91
C LYS A 37 17.98 -6.99 -7.27
N TYR A 38 16.74 -6.71 -7.61
CA TYR A 38 16.09 -7.19 -8.83
C TYR A 38 16.03 -6.15 -9.93
N GLY A 39 16.15 -4.86 -9.63
CA GLY A 39 16.13 -3.81 -10.64
C GLY A 39 15.76 -2.43 -10.11
N ARG A 40 15.22 -1.60 -11.01
CA ARG A 40 14.73 -0.25 -10.72
C ARG A 40 13.48 -0.32 -9.85
N VAL A 41 13.51 0.35 -8.72
CA VAL A 41 12.44 0.31 -7.71
C VAL A 41 11.45 1.46 -7.92
N VAL A 42 10.20 1.09 -8.18
CA VAL A 42 9.07 2.01 -8.26
C VAL A 42 8.18 1.77 -7.05
N VAL A 43 7.96 2.81 -6.25
CA VAL A 43 7.09 2.75 -5.07
C VAL A 43 5.73 3.35 -5.40
N GLY A 44 4.67 2.59 -5.21
CA GLY A 44 3.29 3.07 -5.23
C GLY A 44 2.92 3.72 -3.90
N ALA A 45 2.54 4.99 -3.93
CA ALA A 45 1.99 5.69 -2.78
C ALA A 45 0.46 5.67 -2.86
N LEU A 46 -0.21 4.99 -1.92
CA LEU A 46 -1.67 5.01 -1.86
C LEU A 46 -2.17 6.42 -1.60
N SER A 47 -3.10 6.89 -2.45
CA SER A 47 -3.75 8.18 -2.25
C SER A 47 -4.56 8.21 -0.94
N ASP A 48 -4.86 9.41 -0.43
CA ASP A 48 -5.67 9.58 0.78
C ASP A 48 -7.06 8.95 0.59
N GLU A 49 -7.64 9.05 -0.60
CA GLU A 49 -8.91 8.44 -0.93
C GLU A 49 -8.85 6.91 -0.87
N ALA A 50 -7.82 6.31 -1.46
CA ALA A 50 -7.60 4.86 -1.41
C ALA A 50 -7.42 4.38 0.03
N LEU A 51 -6.62 5.09 0.85
CA LEU A 51 -6.41 4.76 2.26
C LEU A 51 -7.71 4.83 3.06
N ILE A 52 -8.51 5.88 2.86
CA ILE A 52 -9.77 6.08 3.59
C ILE A 52 -10.78 4.98 3.24
N ARG A 53 -10.87 4.58 1.96
CA ARG A 53 -11.70 3.45 1.52
C ARG A 53 -11.26 2.12 2.15
N TYR A 54 -9.97 1.99 2.44
CA TYR A 54 -9.40 0.84 3.15
C TYR A 54 -9.42 1.00 4.67
N ASN A 55 -10.20 1.94 5.19
CA ASN A 55 -10.34 2.25 6.61
C ASN A 55 -9.01 2.64 7.30
N ARG A 56 -8.05 3.13 6.54
CA ARG A 56 -6.79 3.72 7.04
C ARG A 56 -6.86 5.24 6.89
N PHE A 57 -6.39 5.96 7.91
CA PHE A 57 -6.46 7.42 7.95
C PHE A 57 -5.04 7.96 8.13
N PRO A 58 -4.49 8.57 7.08
CA PRO A 58 -3.15 9.13 7.15
C PRO A 58 -3.11 10.28 8.17
N THR A 59 -2.00 10.40 8.87
CA THR A 59 -1.74 11.46 9.86
C THR A 59 -0.96 12.62 9.25
N ILE A 60 -0.19 12.35 8.19
CA ILE A 60 0.50 13.35 7.38
C ILE A 60 -0.15 13.47 6.00
N SER A 61 0.07 14.59 5.33
CA SER A 61 -0.51 14.84 4.02
C SER A 61 0.02 13.88 2.93
N PHE A 62 -0.74 13.71 1.87
CA PHE A 62 -0.31 12.88 0.73
C PHE A 62 1.01 13.37 0.12
N ASP A 63 1.17 14.70 -0.03
CA ASP A 63 2.39 15.30 -0.56
C ASP A 63 3.61 15.03 0.34
N GLU A 64 3.43 15.05 1.66
CA GLU A 64 4.49 14.71 2.61
C GLU A 64 4.85 13.24 2.54
N ARG A 65 3.89 12.33 2.37
CA ARG A 65 4.15 10.90 2.18
C ARG A 65 4.92 10.63 0.89
N ILE A 66 4.54 11.27 -0.22
CA ILE A 66 5.29 11.16 -1.49
C ILE A 66 6.73 11.61 -1.31
N ARG A 67 6.96 12.79 -0.71
CA ARG A 67 8.32 13.29 -0.45
C ARG A 67 9.12 12.33 0.42
N MET A 68 8.51 11.83 1.50
CA MET A 68 9.16 10.85 2.38
C MET A 68 9.60 9.61 1.60
N TYR A 69 8.75 9.07 0.70
CA TYR A 69 9.11 7.89 -0.08
C TYR A 69 10.19 8.19 -1.14
N GLN A 70 10.19 9.38 -1.72
CA GLN A 70 11.19 9.81 -2.69
C GLN A 70 12.60 9.95 -2.10
N GLU A 71 12.68 10.29 -0.80
CA GLU A 71 13.94 10.44 -0.09
C GLU A 71 14.50 9.11 0.46
N LEU A 72 13.80 7.99 0.27
CA LEU A 72 14.29 6.68 0.72
C LEU A 72 15.39 6.17 -0.23
N GLU A 73 16.52 5.80 0.35
CA GLU A 73 17.62 5.18 -0.40
C GLU A 73 17.15 3.90 -1.09
N GLY A 74 17.46 3.76 -2.36
CA GLY A 74 17.06 2.62 -3.19
C GLY A 74 15.70 2.76 -3.87
N VAL A 75 14.99 3.88 -3.71
CA VAL A 75 13.78 4.22 -4.47
C VAL A 75 14.15 5.06 -5.68
N ASP A 76 13.79 4.60 -6.87
CA ASP A 76 14.08 5.30 -8.13
C ASP A 76 12.92 6.18 -8.60
N GLU A 77 11.69 5.78 -8.27
CA GLU A 77 10.47 6.52 -8.63
C GLU A 77 9.35 6.28 -7.63
N VAL A 78 8.52 7.29 -7.43
CA VAL A 78 7.28 7.19 -6.67
C VAL A 78 6.11 7.54 -7.58
N ILE A 79 5.11 6.66 -7.62
CA ILE A 79 3.89 6.87 -8.40
C ILE A 79 2.66 6.83 -7.50
N VAL A 80 1.57 7.46 -7.94
CA VAL A 80 0.29 7.41 -7.22
C VAL A 80 -0.44 6.12 -7.51
N GLN A 81 -0.99 5.49 -6.47
CA GLN A 81 -1.91 4.37 -6.58
C GLN A 81 -3.24 4.76 -5.91
N ASP A 82 -4.33 4.80 -6.70
CA ASP A 82 -5.64 5.31 -6.26
C ASP A 82 -6.56 4.23 -5.71
N THR A 83 -6.14 2.97 -5.73
CA THR A 83 -6.87 1.83 -5.17
C THR A 83 -5.92 0.89 -4.43
N ILE A 84 -6.45 0.11 -3.48
CA ILE A 84 -5.66 -0.96 -2.84
C ILE A 84 -5.39 -2.14 -3.77
N MET A 85 -6.19 -2.28 -4.83
CA MET A 85 -5.98 -3.30 -5.87
C MET A 85 -4.87 -2.85 -6.81
N TYR A 86 -4.17 -3.80 -7.38
CA TYR A 86 -2.99 -3.55 -8.22
C TYR A 86 -3.30 -3.52 -9.72
N ASP A 87 -4.57 -3.68 -10.12
CA ASP A 87 -4.99 -3.82 -11.52
C ASP A 87 -4.46 -2.71 -12.41
N ASP A 88 -4.75 -1.45 -12.05
CA ASP A 88 -4.39 -0.30 -12.89
C ASP A 88 -2.87 -0.11 -12.96
N VAL A 89 -2.18 -0.26 -11.83
CA VAL A 89 -0.75 -0.06 -11.77
C VAL A 89 0.01 -1.18 -12.48
N ILE A 90 -0.38 -2.43 -12.29
CA ILE A 90 0.28 -3.58 -12.96
C ILE A 90 0.02 -3.52 -14.46
N LYS A 91 -1.21 -3.27 -14.90
CA LYS A 91 -1.54 -3.15 -16.33
C LYS A 91 -0.80 -2.02 -17.02
N LYS A 92 -0.59 -0.90 -16.33
CA LYS A 92 0.08 0.29 -16.87
C LYS A 92 1.61 0.17 -16.83
N LEU A 93 2.17 -0.24 -15.69
CA LEU A 93 3.60 -0.30 -15.46
C LEU A 93 4.24 -1.58 -16.01
N LYS A 94 3.50 -2.70 -15.98
CA LYS A 94 3.98 -4.05 -16.31
C LYS A 94 5.32 -4.38 -15.66
N PRO A 95 5.42 -4.31 -14.32
CA PRO A 95 6.68 -4.55 -13.63
C PRO A 95 7.12 -6.00 -13.81
N ASP A 96 8.43 -6.24 -13.97
CA ASP A 96 8.99 -7.58 -13.99
C ASP A 96 8.78 -8.29 -12.64
N TYR A 97 8.85 -7.52 -11.55
CA TYR A 97 8.66 -8.01 -10.20
C TYR A 97 7.72 -7.12 -9.39
N VAL A 98 6.87 -7.74 -8.59
CA VAL A 98 6.20 -7.09 -7.46
C VAL A 98 6.85 -7.63 -6.18
N VAL A 99 7.28 -6.74 -5.28
CA VAL A 99 7.86 -7.11 -3.99
C VAL A 99 6.91 -6.69 -2.88
N HIS A 100 6.58 -7.60 -1.97
CA HIS A 100 5.69 -7.34 -0.84
C HIS A 100 6.09 -8.19 0.39
N GLY A 101 5.67 -7.75 1.59
CA GLY A 101 5.80 -8.59 2.78
C GLY A 101 4.87 -9.81 2.70
N ASP A 102 5.24 -10.92 3.32
CA ASP A 102 4.45 -12.17 3.28
C ASP A 102 3.20 -12.16 4.19
N ASN A 103 2.97 -11.06 4.91
CA ASN A 103 1.84 -10.88 5.84
C ASN A 103 0.46 -10.85 5.17
N TRP A 104 0.38 -10.74 3.86
CA TRP A 104 -0.87 -10.76 3.09
C TRP A 104 -1.29 -12.15 2.59
N ARG A 105 -0.53 -13.19 2.94
CA ARG A 105 -0.87 -14.59 2.55
C ARG A 105 -2.16 -15.08 3.15
N GLU A 106 -2.52 -14.53 4.30
CA GLU A 106 -3.69 -14.92 5.05
C GLU A 106 -4.58 -13.70 5.37
N GLY A 107 -5.85 -13.94 5.67
CA GLY A 107 -6.80 -12.91 6.04
C GLY A 107 -7.39 -12.14 4.84
N ALA A 108 -7.89 -10.95 5.10
CA ALA A 108 -8.60 -10.14 4.10
C ALA A 108 -7.72 -9.67 2.93
N GLU A 109 -6.42 -9.58 3.13
CA GLU A 109 -5.46 -9.13 2.11
C GLU A 109 -5.06 -10.26 1.14
N SER A 110 -5.40 -11.52 1.41
CA SER A 110 -5.11 -12.65 0.51
C SER A 110 -5.75 -12.48 -0.88
N VAL A 111 -6.92 -11.86 -0.95
CA VAL A 111 -7.59 -11.54 -2.22
C VAL A 111 -6.74 -10.61 -3.09
N ILE A 112 -6.07 -9.62 -2.47
CA ILE A 112 -5.17 -8.70 -3.18
C ILE A 112 -3.97 -9.47 -3.73
N ARG A 113 -3.40 -10.37 -2.91
CA ARG A 113 -2.29 -11.24 -3.32
C ARG A 113 -2.65 -12.12 -4.51
N GLU A 114 -3.80 -12.77 -4.48
CA GLU A 114 -4.29 -13.62 -5.59
C GLU A 114 -4.51 -12.80 -6.86
N ASN A 115 -5.07 -11.60 -6.75
CA ASN A 115 -5.21 -10.68 -7.86
C ASN A 115 -3.84 -10.31 -8.47
N VAL A 116 -2.84 -9.97 -7.65
CA VAL A 116 -1.48 -9.67 -8.11
C VAL A 116 -0.87 -10.86 -8.85
N LEU A 117 -0.97 -12.08 -8.30
CA LEU A 117 -0.47 -13.29 -8.95
C LEU A 117 -1.13 -13.53 -10.31
N SER A 118 -2.45 -13.35 -10.38
CA SER A 118 -3.19 -13.48 -11.64
C SER A 118 -2.70 -12.50 -12.69
N LEU A 119 -2.61 -11.22 -12.32
CA LEU A 119 -2.18 -10.15 -13.23
C LEU A 119 -0.73 -10.33 -13.72
N LEU A 120 0.18 -10.71 -12.83
CA LEU A 120 1.58 -10.97 -13.18
C LEU A 120 1.70 -12.15 -14.16
N SER A 121 0.90 -13.19 -13.95
CA SER A 121 0.92 -14.39 -14.83
C SER A 121 0.55 -14.08 -16.28
N GLU A 122 -0.20 -13.03 -16.56
CA GLU A 122 -0.63 -12.64 -17.91
C GLU A 122 0.53 -12.26 -18.84
N TYR A 123 1.66 -11.79 -18.28
CA TYR A 123 2.81 -11.33 -19.06
C TYR A 123 4.17 -11.86 -18.57
N GLY A 124 4.17 -12.78 -17.60
CA GLY A 124 5.41 -13.41 -17.10
C GLY A 124 6.14 -12.59 -16.03
N GLY A 125 5.45 -11.68 -15.34
CA GLY A 125 5.97 -11.04 -14.13
C GLY A 125 5.96 -12.00 -12.94
N GLU A 126 6.73 -11.68 -11.89
CA GLU A 126 6.88 -12.53 -10.71
C GLU A 126 6.60 -11.76 -9.41
N LEU A 127 5.99 -12.44 -8.44
CA LEU A 127 5.81 -11.94 -7.08
C LEU A 127 6.94 -12.44 -6.18
N ILE A 128 7.63 -11.52 -5.52
CA ILE A 128 8.67 -11.80 -4.53
C ILE A 128 8.13 -11.41 -3.16
N GLU A 129 8.04 -12.38 -2.27
CA GLU A 129 7.55 -12.16 -0.91
C GLU A 129 8.72 -12.15 0.07
N VAL A 130 8.84 -11.05 0.80
CA VAL A 130 9.86 -10.84 1.82
C VAL A 130 9.29 -11.25 3.18
N PRO A 131 10.01 -12.05 3.99
CA PRO A 131 9.55 -12.37 5.33
C PRO A 131 9.23 -11.11 6.14
N TYR A 132 8.10 -11.12 6.81
CA TYR A 132 7.67 -9.98 7.62
C TYR A 132 8.67 -9.70 8.75
N THR A 133 9.20 -8.50 8.77
CA THR A 133 10.10 -8.06 9.85
C THR A 133 9.26 -7.67 11.06
N TYR A 134 9.27 -8.53 12.08
CA TYR A 134 8.59 -8.27 13.33
C TYR A 134 9.37 -7.25 14.16
N ASN A 135 8.73 -6.13 14.50
CA ASN A 135 9.32 -5.12 15.38
C ASN A 135 8.31 -4.69 16.46
N GLU A 136 8.66 -4.94 17.73
CA GLU A 136 7.79 -4.60 18.87
C GLU A 136 7.57 -3.09 19.05
N GLU A 137 8.54 -2.27 18.65
CA GLU A 137 8.41 -0.81 18.71
C GLU A 137 7.38 -0.30 17.71
N VAL A 138 7.33 -0.89 16.51
CA VAL A 138 6.29 -0.60 15.51
C VAL A 138 4.91 -0.95 16.04
N LYS A 139 4.76 -2.06 16.75
CA LYS A 139 3.48 -2.41 17.42
C LYS A 139 3.07 -1.37 18.46
N LYS A 140 4.02 -0.86 19.25
CA LYS A 140 3.74 0.20 20.23
C LYS A 140 3.30 1.48 19.53
N ILE A 141 3.95 1.87 18.43
CA ILE A 141 3.55 3.03 17.63
C ILE A 141 2.13 2.83 17.09
N ASP A 142 1.85 1.67 16.50
CA ASP A 142 0.52 1.35 15.94
C ASP A 142 -0.57 1.34 17.03
N SER A 143 -0.29 0.76 18.20
CA SER A 143 -1.23 0.79 19.33
C SER A 143 -1.48 2.21 19.84
N THR A 144 -0.43 3.03 19.98
CA THR A 144 -0.54 4.44 20.37
C THR A 144 -1.32 5.26 19.34
N LEU A 145 -1.12 5.00 18.06
CA LEU A 145 -1.90 5.64 17.00
C LEU A 145 -3.37 5.23 17.06
N LYS A 146 -3.67 3.95 17.28
CA LYS A 146 -5.05 3.46 17.46
C LYS A 146 -5.74 4.09 18.65
N GLU A 147 -5.06 4.25 19.79
CA GLU A 147 -5.57 4.94 20.96
C GLU A 147 -5.85 6.43 20.66
N LYS A 148 -4.94 7.12 19.99
CA LYS A 148 -5.16 8.51 19.55
C LYS A 148 -6.33 8.62 18.58
N LEU A 149 -6.48 7.71 17.62
CA LEU A 149 -7.59 7.69 16.67
C LEU A 149 -8.95 7.46 17.34
N ALA A 150 -8.98 6.86 18.54
CA ALA A 150 -10.18 6.72 19.34
C ALA A 150 -10.62 8.01 20.04
N MET A 151 -9.75 9.03 20.14
CA MET A 151 -10.08 10.31 20.77
C MET A 151 -11.13 11.12 19.97
N PRO A 152 -12.03 11.86 20.64
CA PRO A 152 -13.12 12.59 19.98
C PRO A 152 -12.65 13.60 18.91
N GLU A 153 -11.49 14.24 19.12
CA GLU A 153 -10.91 15.20 18.17
C GLU A 153 -10.53 14.53 16.85
N TYR A 154 -9.87 13.39 16.91
CA TYR A 154 -9.47 12.62 15.74
C TYR A 154 -10.68 12.05 15.03
N ARG A 155 -11.68 11.53 15.76
CA ARG A 155 -12.93 11.03 15.19
C ARG A 155 -13.69 12.12 14.43
N ARG A 156 -13.76 13.34 14.97
CA ARG A 156 -14.37 14.49 14.29
C ARG A 156 -13.60 14.92 13.04
N LYS A 157 -12.26 14.91 13.11
CA LYS A 157 -11.41 15.21 11.95
C LYS A 157 -11.61 14.18 10.85
N ARG A 158 -11.67 12.91 11.21
CA ARG A 158 -11.95 11.77 10.32
C ARG A 158 -13.28 11.92 9.60
N LEU A 159 -14.35 12.20 10.33
CA LEU A 159 -15.69 12.44 9.73
C LEU A 159 -15.66 13.61 8.74
N LYS A 160 -14.98 14.71 9.08
CA LYS A 160 -14.83 15.85 8.16
C LYS A 160 -14.08 15.48 6.89
N GLN A 161 -13.05 14.64 6.98
CA GLN A 161 -12.33 14.13 5.80
C GLN A 161 -13.25 13.26 4.93
N LEU A 162 -13.98 12.30 5.53
CA LEU A 162 -14.93 11.45 4.81
C LEU A 162 -15.97 12.30 4.05
N ILE A 163 -16.57 13.29 4.70
CA ILE A 163 -17.56 14.18 4.07
C ILE A 163 -16.97 14.97 2.88
N LYS A 164 -15.67 15.32 2.94
CA LYS A 164 -15.02 16.05 1.84
C LYS A 164 -14.65 15.18 0.66
N MET A 165 -14.33 13.91 0.91
CA MET A 165 -13.73 13.02 -0.09
C MET A 165 -14.73 12.05 -0.70
N CYS A 166 -15.78 11.70 0.03
CA CYS A 166 -16.79 10.75 -0.42
C CYS A 166 -18.06 11.49 -0.86
N PRO A 167 -18.59 11.24 -2.07
CA PRO A 167 -19.85 11.84 -2.52
C PRO A 167 -21.03 11.42 -1.64
N VAL A 168 -20.93 10.25 -1.01
CA VAL A 168 -21.94 9.73 -0.06
C VAL A 168 -21.24 9.12 1.14
N VAL A 169 -21.62 9.52 2.35
CA VAL A 169 -21.17 8.89 3.60
C VAL A 169 -22.33 8.08 4.17
N LYS A 170 -22.21 6.76 4.14
CA LYS A 170 -23.18 5.84 4.76
C LYS A 170 -22.94 5.83 6.28
N THR A 171 -23.96 6.04 7.07
CA THR A 171 -23.90 5.98 8.53
C THR A 171 -24.84 4.89 9.04
N ILE A 172 -24.38 4.10 10.00
CA ILE A 172 -25.15 3.06 10.67
C ILE A 172 -25.23 3.43 12.15
N GLU A 173 -26.45 3.41 12.68
CA GLU A 173 -26.68 3.60 14.11
C GLU A 173 -26.32 2.32 14.88
N ALA A 174 -25.56 2.47 15.96
CA ALA A 174 -25.18 1.38 16.84
C ALA A 174 -25.49 1.75 18.29
N HIS A 175 -26.26 0.92 18.98
CA HIS A 175 -26.71 1.17 20.36
C HIS A 175 -25.79 0.57 21.43
N SER A 176 -24.81 -0.25 21.03
CA SER A 176 -23.85 -0.89 21.92
C SER A 176 -22.54 -1.17 21.20
N GLY A 177 -21.48 -1.50 21.96
CA GLY A 177 -20.19 -1.91 21.39
C GLY A 177 -20.33 -3.15 20.49
N LEU A 178 -21.21 -4.09 20.85
CA LEU A 178 -21.46 -5.29 20.04
C LEU A 178 -22.12 -4.94 18.70
N THR A 179 -23.16 -4.12 18.70
CA THR A 179 -23.83 -3.70 17.45
C THR A 179 -22.91 -2.85 16.57
N GLY A 180 -22.04 -2.04 17.18
CA GLY A 180 -20.98 -1.32 16.45
C GLY A 180 -19.98 -2.27 15.77
N LEU A 181 -19.55 -3.31 16.47
CA LEU A 181 -18.66 -4.33 15.93
C LEU A 181 -19.31 -5.12 14.79
N ILE A 182 -20.58 -5.47 14.93
CA ILE A 182 -21.36 -6.15 13.87
C ILE A 182 -21.43 -5.24 12.63
N ALA A 183 -21.75 -3.95 12.80
CA ALA A 183 -21.82 -3.00 11.69
C ALA A 183 -20.46 -2.85 10.99
N GLU A 184 -19.35 -2.81 11.75
CA GLU A 184 -17.98 -2.72 11.21
C GLU A 184 -17.58 -3.96 10.40
N LYS A 185 -18.02 -5.15 10.83
CA LYS A 185 -17.66 -6.43 10.22
C LYS A 185 -18.64 -6.91 9.14
N THR A 186 -19.77 -6.22 8.97
CA THR A 186 -20.75 -6.59 7.95
C THR A 186 -20.27 -6.16 6.58
N VAL A 187 -20.09 -7.13 5.70
CA VAL A 187 -19.84 -6.92 4.27
C VAL A 187 -21.14 -7.21 3.53
N VAL A 188 -21.58 -6.28 2.69
CA VAL A 188 -22.72 -6.48 1.79
C VAL A 188 -22.18 -6.62 0.38
N GLU A 189 -22.43 -7.75 -0.27
CA GLU A 189 -22.20 -7.90 -1.69
C GLU A 189 -23.29 -7.10 -2.43
N GLU A 190 -22.91 -6.04 -3.12
CA GLU A 190 -23.78 -5.36 -4.06
C GLU A 190 -23.84 -6.23 -5.34
N ASN A 191 -24.91 -6.97 -5.51
CA ASN A 191 -25.26 -7.49 -6.82
C ASN A 191 -25.63 -6.29 -7.69
N GLY A 192 -24.72 -5.93 -8.63
CA GLY A 192 -24.83 -4.80 -9.54
C GLY A 192 -26.01 -4.89 -10.51
#